data_b243810119c6388b9bc5e74201925946
#
_entry.id   b243810119c6388b9bc5e74201925946
#
_cell.length_a   1.000
_cell.length_b   1.000
_cell.length_c   1.000
_cell.angle_alpha   90.00
_cell.angle_beta   90.00
_cell.angle_gamma   90.00
#
_symmetry.space_group_name_H-M   'P 1'
#
loop_
_entity.id
_entity.type
_entity.pdbx_description
1 polymer ?
#
loop_
_entity_poly.entity_id
_entity_poly.type
_entity_poly.pdbx_seq_one_letter_code
_entity_poly.pdbx_strand_id
1 'polypeptide(L)'
;METIGEPLPGGVIQALVLLDEKGKAYGDSWRKRGEMFSILPNIARKVDRIGVPGAGDTLQDTIVDLLNYCLLYACWLSGDEDAKGTDQMAVSIWKDSPAEMEKARANGLDMSPAGLDSHVTERFENILASYTFNTVEERLAKIRHIAAILMHDSRI
;
A
#
# COMPACT_ATOMS: atom_id res chain seq x y z
N MET A 1 -11.04 -4.54 -29.29
CA MET A 1 -10.74 -3.89 -28.03
C MET A 1 -10.23 -4.91 -27.06
N GLU A 2 -9.13 -4.65 -26.48
CA GLU A 2 -8.65 -5.62 -25.56
C GLU A 2 -9.31 -5.48 -24.20
N THR A 3 -9.35 -6.57 -23.50
CA THR A 3 -9.83 -6.58 -22.15
C THR A 3 -8.72 -6.16 -21.23
N ILE A 4 -9.00 -5.25 -20.35
CA ILE A 4 -8.01 -4.76 -19.43
C ILE A 4 -7.97 -5.61 -18.15
N GLY A 5 -8.55 -6.78 -18.22
CA GLY A 5 -8.64 -7.63 -17.05
C GLY A 5 -9.82 -7.28 -16.19
N GLU A 6 -9.83 -7.78 -14.98
CA GLU A 6 -10.93 -7.55 -14.08
C GLU A 6 -10.95 -6.10 -13.60
N PRO A 7 -12.14 -5.51 -13.47
CA PRO A 7 -12.23 -4.17 -12.88
C PRO A 7 -11.76 -4.19 -11.44
N LEU A 8 -11.23 -3.06 -10.99
CA LEU A 8 -10.80 -2.90 -9.61
C LEU A 8 -12.00 -2.99 -8.66
N PRO A 9 -11.81 -3.52 -7.45
CA PRO A 9 -12.87 -3.50 -6.45
C PRO A 9 -13.32 -2.08 -6.12
N GLY A 10 -14.59 -1.94 -5.75
CA GLY A 10 -15.15 -0.63 -5.42
C GLY A 10 -14.36 0.11 -4.35
N GLY A 11 -13.88 -0.60 -3.33
CA GLY A 11 -13.08 0.01 -2.26
C GLY A 11 -11.76 0.57 -2.77
N VAL A 12 -11.14 -0.12 -3.73
CA VAL A 12 -9.89 0.36 -4.33
C VAL A 12 -10.15 1.59 -5.20
N ILE A 13 -11.25 1.59 -5.96
CA ILE A 13 -11.64 2.75 -6.76
C ILE A 13 -11.84 3.96 -5.86
N GLN A 14 -12.54 3.80 -4.73
CA GLN A 14 -12.76 4.89 -3.78
C GLN A 14 -11.46 5.39 -3.19
N ALA A 15 -10.53 4.48 -2.90
CA ALA A 15 -9.21 4.87 -2.41
C ALA A 15 -8.48 5.75 -3.43
N LEU A 16 -8.53 5.38 -4.71
CA LEU A 16 -7.89 6.16 -5.77
C LEU A 16 -8.53 7.54 -5.94
N VAL A 17 -9.86 7.63 -5.81
CA VAL A 17 -10.55 8.93 -5.85
C VAL A 17 -10.05 9.81 -4.71
N LEU A 18 -9.97 9.27 -3.51
CA LEU A 18 -9.49 9.99 -2.34
C LEU A 18 -8.02 10.41 -2.51
N LEU A 19 -7.20 9.55 -3.09
CA LEU A 19 -5.79 9.85 -3.35
C LEU A 19 -5.66 11.06 -4.28
N ASP A 20 -6.47 11.12 -5.33
CA ASP A 20 -6.46 12.25 -6.25
C ASP A 20 -6.85 13.55 -5.54
N GLU A 21 -7.89 13.50 -4.72
CA GLU A 21 -8.34 14.68 -3.96
C GLU A 21 -7.27 15.16 -2.98
N LYS A 22 -6.62 14.24 -2.27
CA LYS A 22 -5.54 14.59 -1.33
C LYS A 22 -4.33 15.14 -2.06
N GLY A 23 -4.02 14.63 -3.24
CA GLY A 23 -2.94 15.15 -4.07
C GLY A 23 -3.14 16.60 -4.42
N LYS A 24 -4.37 17.00 -4.73
CA LYS A 24 -4.70 18.39 -5.01
C LYS A 24 -4.56 19.28 -3.77
N ALA A 25 -4.85 18.72 -2.59
CA ALA A 25 -4.79 19.49 -1.34
C ALA A 25 -3.38 19.60 -0.77
N TYR A 26 -2.59 18.52 -0.83
CA TYR A 26 -1.31 18.42 -0.12
C TYR A 26 -0.10 18.39 -1.05
N GLY A 27 -0.29 18.28 -2.36
CA GLY A 27 0.78 18.29 -3.32
C GLY A 27 1.74 17.12 -3.15
N ASP A 28 3.04 17.42 -3.10
CA ASP A 28 4.08 16.41 -3.05
C ASP A 28 4.67 16.19 -1.66
N SER A 29 3.96 16.60 -0.62
CA SER A 29 4.46 16.46 0.76
C SER A 29 4.79 15.00 1.13
N TRP A 30 4.12 14.03 0.51
CA TRP A 30 4.36 12.61 0.78
C TRP A 30 5.78 12.17 0.42
N ARG A 31 6.47 12.88 -0.48
CA ARG A 31 7.81 12.53 -0.96
C ARG A 31 8.86 13.65 -0.83
N LYS A 32 8.47 14.74 -0.25
CA LYS A 32 9.26 15.98 -0.29
C LYS A 32 10.72 15.81 0.13
N ARG A 33 10.97 15.01 1.14
CA ARG A 33 12.33 14.76 1.67
C ARG A 33 12.84 13.36 1.36
N GLY A 34 12.28 12.72 0.32
CA GLY A 34 12.76 11.45 -0.17
C GLY A 34 12.24 10.25 0.58
N GLU A 35 12.79 9.11 0.23
CA GLU A 35 12.33 7.81 0.72
C GLU A 35 12.42 7.69 2.24
N MET A 36 13.59 8.00 2.80
CA MET A 36 13.86 7.81 4.23
C MET A 36 13.17 8.83 5.12
N PHE A 37 13.01 10.06 4.65
CA PHE A 37 12.54 11.14 5.52
C PHE A 37 11.11 11.59 5.25
N SER A 38 10.49 11.11 4.19
CA SER A 38 9.09 11.41 3.89
C SER A 38 8.27 10.15 3.64
N ILE A 39 8.65 9.35 2.65
CA ILE A 39 7.81 8.24 2.20
C ILE A 39 7.67 7.17 3.27
N LEU A 40 8.79 6.63 3.76
CA LEU A 40 8.75 5.54 4.74
C LEU A 40 8.13 5.97 6.08
N PRO A 41 8.44 7.16 6.62
CA PRO A 41 7.77 7.61 7.86
C PRO A 41 6.26 7.77 7.72
N ASN A 42 5.77 8.21 6.56
CA ASN A 42 4.33 8.30 6.32
C ASN A 42 3.67 6.92 6.32
N ILE A 43 4.32 5.95 5.70
CA ILE A 43 3.83 4.57 5.70
C ILE A 43 3.87 4.01 7.13
N ALA A 44 4.97 4.23 7.84
CA ALA A 44 5.15 3.74 9.20
C ALA A 44 4.00 4.16 10.11
N ARG A 45 3.59 5.44 10.03
CA ARG A 45 2.49 5.94 10.86
C ARG A 45 1.19 5.17 10.62
N LYS A 46 0.92 4.80 9.37
CA LYS A 46 -0.30 4.08 9.02
C LYS A 46 -0.20 2.60 9.40
N VAL A 47 0.97 2.00 9.23
CA VAL A 47 1.20 0.63 9.67
C VAL A 47 0.96 0.51 11.19
N ASP A 48 1.51 1.47 11.95
CA ASP A 48 1.38 1.44 13.40
C ASP A 48 -0.06 1.62 13.88
N ARG A 49 -0.93 2.17 13.05
CA ARG A 49 -2.33 2.40 13.41
C ARG A 49 -3.24 1.20 13.20
N ILE A 50 -2.81 0.19 12.47
CA ILE A 50 -3.66 -0.96 12.19
C ILE A 50 -4.12 -1.65 13.48
N GLY A 51 -3.19 -1.85 14.41
CA GLY A 51 -3.49 -2.53 15.67
C GLY A 51 -3.98 -1.62 16.77
N VAL A 52 -3.95 -0.31 16.56
CA VAL A 52 -4.33 0.69 17.57
C VAL A 52 -5.31 1.66 16.93
N PRO A 53 -6.61 1.37 16.98
CA PRO A 53 -7.59 2.31 16.42
C PRO A 53 -7.47 3.64 17.19
N GLY A 54 -6.96 4.64 16.48
CA GLY A 54 -6.75 5.95 17.05
C GLY A 54 -8.03 6.74 17.14
N ALA A 55 -8.02 7.77 17.96
CA ALA A 55 -9.14 8.67 18.06
C ALA A 55 -9.36 9.36 16.70
N GLY A 56 -10.54 9.18 16.14
CA GLY A 56 -10.93 9.84 14.90
C GLY A 56 -10.72 9.03 13.63
N ASP A 57 -9.91 7.97 13.67
CA ASP A 57 -9.69 7.11 12.49
C ASP A 57 -10.25 5.73 12.73
N THR A 58 -10.98 5.22 11.74
CA THR A 58 -11.42 3.82 11.75
C THR A 58 -10.33 2.95 11.14
N LEU A 59 -10.42 1.65 11.35
CA LEU A 59 -9.53 0.71 10.67
C LEU A 59 -9.68 0.82 9.16
N GLN A 60 -10.91 1.02 8.67
CA GLN A 60 -11.17 1.23 7.25
C GLN A 60 -10.38 2.42 6.72
N ASP A 61 -10.42 3.54 7.42
CA ASP A 61 -9.67 4.75 7.01
C ASP A 61 -8.17 4.48 6.96
N THR A 62 -7.67 3.78 7.96
CA THR A 62 -6.24 3.44 8.02
C THR A 62 -5.84 2.55 6.85
N ILE A 63 -6.66 1.55 6.51
CA ILE A 63 -6.38 0.65 5.40
C ILE A 63 -6.36 1.42 4.07
N VAL A 64 -7.32 2.31 3.87
CA VAL A 64 -7.38 3.15 2.66
C VAL A 64 -6.15 4.03 2.56
N ASP A 65 -5.79 4.71 3.64
CA ASP A 65 -4.63 5.60 3.65
C ASP A 65 -3.35 4.83 3.40
N LEU A 66 -3.19 3.68 4.05
CA LEU A 66 -2.00 2.85 3.86
C LEU A 66 -1.90 2.34 2.43
N LEU A 67 -3.01 1.87 1.85
CA LEU A 67 -3.04 1.45 0.45
C LEU A 67 -2.56 2.57 -0.46
N ASN A 68 -3.06 3.77 -0.25
CA ASN A 68 -2.68 4.92 -1.07
C ASN A 68 -1.19 5.24 -0.94
N TYR A 69 -0.64 5.21 0.26
CA TYR A 69 0.80 5.41 0.44
C TYR A 69 1.62 4.30 -0.20
N CYS A 70 1.14 3.06 -0.17
CA CYS A 70 1.81 1.97 -0.85
C CYS A 70 1.84 2.18 -2.37
N LEU A 71 0.74 2.65 -2.94
CA LEU A 71 0.68 2.95 -4.38
C LEU A 71 1.64 4.07 -4.76
N LEU A 72 1.69 5.13 -3.96
CA LEU A 72 2.61 6.23 -4.18
C LEU A 72 4.07 5.74 -4.13
N TYR A 73 4.39 4.96 -3.13
CA TYR A 73 5.75 4.43 -2.97
C TYR A 73 6.12 3.48 -4.10
N ALA A 74 5.19 2.61 -4.51
CA ALA A 74 5.44 1.71 -5.62
C ALA A 74 5.73 2.47 -6.92
N CYS A 75 4.99 3.55 -7.18
CA CYS A 75 5.26 4.43 -8.32
C CYS A 75 6.65 5.04 -8.21
N TRP A 76 6.98 5.59 -7.05
CA TRP A 76 8.28 6.23 -6.82
C TRP A 76 9.43 5.25 -7.06
N LEU A 77 9.33 4.04 -6.53
CA LEU A 77 10.34 3.00 -6.71
C LEU A 77 10.47 2.56 -8.18
N SER A 78 9.40 2.68 -8.94
CA SER A 78 9.38 2.32 -10.37
C SER A 78 9.90 3.44 -11.27
N GLY A 79 10.35 4.55 -10.71
CA GLY A 79 10.85 5.68 -11.47
C GLY A 79 9.80 6.75 -11.78
N ASP A 80 8.56 6.56 -11.37
CA ASP A 80 7.47 7.52 -11.51
C ASP A 80 7.39 8.35 -10.23
N GLU A 81 8.33 9.26 -10.06
CA GLU A 81 8.49 10.00 -8.81
C GLU A 81 7.34 10.95 -8.50
N ASP A 82 6.62 11.38 -9.53
CA ASP A 82 5.45 12.23 -9.35
C ASP A 82 4.18 11.42 -9.10
N ALA A 83 4.30 10.09 -9.15
CA ALA A 83 3.20 9.16 -8.95
C ALA A 83 1.99 9.46 -9.85
N LYS A 84 2.26 9.76 -11.12
CA LYS A 84 1.19 10.01 -12.10
C LYS A 84 0.47 8.75 -12.52
N GLY A 85 1.13 7.60 -12.38
CA GLY A 85 0.60 6.32 -12.80
C GLY A 85 0.00 5.48 -11.69
N THR A 86 -0.59 6.08 -10.65
CA THR A 86 -1.17 5.31 -9.55
C THR A 86 -2.29 4.40 -9.99
N ASP A 87 -3.12 4.82 -10.95
CA ASP A 87 -4.21 3.98 -11.47
C ASP A 87 -3.65 2.73 -12.15
N GLN A 88 -2.66 2.91 -13.02
CA GLN A 88 -2.01 1.80 -13.69
C GLN A 88 -1.28 0.89 -12.71
N MET A 89 -0.65 1.46 -11.69
CA MET A 89 0.00 0.67 -10.65
C MET A 89 -1.02 -0.17 -9.90
N ALA A 90 -2.16 0.41 -9.55
CA ALA A 90 -3.23 -0.31 -8.86
C ALA A 90 -3.75 -1.48 -9.71
N VAL A 91 -3.96 -1.26 -10.99
CA VAL A 91 -4.40 -2.32 -11.91
C VAL A 91 -3.36 -3.44 -11.99
N SER A 92 -2.09 -3.08 -12.10
CA SER A 92 -0.99 -4.05 -12.14
C SER A 92 -0.93 -4.91 -10.88
N ILE A 93 -1.02 -4.26 -9.72
CA ILE A 93 -0.99 -4.98 -8.44
C ILE A 93 -2.22 -5.87 -8.30
N TRP A 94 -3.39 -5.37 -8.66
CA TRP A 94 -4.63 -6.16 -8.56
C TRP A 94 -4.55 -7.42 -9.43
N LYS A 95 -4.00 -7.30 -10.62
CA LYS A 95 -3.86 -8.44 -11.53
C LYS A 95 -3.04 -9.57 -10.91
N ASP A 96 -1.98 -9.22 -10.17
CA ASP A 96 -1.09 -10.21 -9.56
C ASP A 96 -1.54 -10.59 -8.14
N SER A 97 -2.53 -9.90 -7.58
CA SER A 97 -2.88 -10.04 -6.17
C SER A 97 -3.43 -11.41 -5.76
N PRO A 98 -4.15 -12.16 -6.61
CA PRO A 98 -4.62 -13.49 -6.19
C PRO A 98 -3.48 -14.42 -5.80
N ALA A 99 -2.37 -14.39 -6.53
CA ALA A 99 -1.20 -15.21 -6.20
C ALA A 99 -0.56 -14.74 -4.89
N GLU A 100 -0.50 -13.43 -4.66
CA GLU A 100 0.04 -12.88 -3.42
C GLU A 100 -0.82 -13.28 -2.22
N MET A 101 -2.14 -13.22 -2.36
CA MET A 101 -3.06 -13.63 -1.30
C MET A 101 -2.93 -15.12 -0.99
N GLU A 102 -2.81 -15.94 -2.03
CA GLU A 102 -2.64 -17.37 -1.84
C GLU A 102 -1.37 -17.69 -1.06
N LYS A 103 -0.27 -17.06 -1.41
CA LYS A 103 0.99 -17.24 -0.68
C LYS A 103 0.87 -16.77 0.77
N ALA A 104 0.24 -15.63 0.99
CA ALA A 104 0.10 -15.08 2.33
C ALA A 104 -0.77 -16.00 3.20
N ARG A 105 -1.86 -16.52 2.66
CA ARG A 105 -2.73 -17.45 3.39
C ARG A 105 -2.01 -18.76 3.71
N ALA A 106 -1.21 -19.26 2.77
CA ALA A 106 -0.41 -20.46 3.00
C ALA A 106 0.59 -20.25 4.14
N ASN A 107 1.01 -19.02 4.37
CA ASN A 107 1.93 -18.65 5.45
C ASN A 107 1.19 -18.15 6.71
N GLY A 108 -0.11 -18.37 6.79
CA GLY A 108 -0.87 -18.11 8.01
C GLY A 108 -1.54 -16.74 8.10
N LEU A 109 -1.67 -16.03 6.97
CA LEU A 109 -2.37 -14.75 7.00
C LEU A 109 -3.80 -14.91 7.50
N ASP A 110 -4.16 -14.10 8.46
CA ASP A 110 -5.49 -13.96 8.99
C ASP A 110 -5.86 -12.48 8.83
N MET A 111 -7.04 -12.22 8.26
CA MET A 111 -7.48 -10.85 7.98
C MET A 111 -8.23 -10.20 9.14
N SER A 112 -8.19 -10.79 10.34
CA SER A 112 -8.63 -10.08 11.53
C SER A 112 -7.74 -8.85 11.74
N PRO A 113 -8.19 -7.84 12.51
CA PRO A 113 -7.33 -6.68 12.75
C PRO A 113 -5.95 -7.04 13.28
N ALA A 114 -5.87 -7.98 14.23
CA ALA A 114 -4.59 -8.41 14.79
C ALA A 114 -3.75 -9.17 13.76
N GLY A 115 -4.37 -10.01 12.94
CA GLY A 115 -3.66 -10.77 11.91
C GLY A 115 -3.14 -9.88 10.81
N LEU A 116 -3.94 -8.92 10.38
CA LEU A 116 -3.52 -7.95 9.36
C LEU A 116 -2.36 -7.11 9.90
N ASP A 117 -2.48 -6.61 11.13
CA ASP A 117 -1.43 -5.84 11.79
C ASP A 117 -0.11 -6.62 11.81
N SER A 118 -0.15 -7.84 12.27
CA SER A 118 1.03 -8.69 12.38
C SER A 118 1.68 -8.91 11.01
N HIS A 119 0.89 -9.22 10.00
CA HIS A 119 1.38 -9.51 8.66
C HIS A 119 2.02 -8.27 8.01
N VAL A 120 1.31 -7.15 8.04
CA VAL A 120 1.78 -5.92 7.40
C VAL A 120 2.98 -5.36 8.14
N THR A 121 2.94 -5.35 9.47
CA THR A 121 4.05 -4.85 10.29
C THR A 121 5.33 -5.62 10.00
N GLU A 122 5.26 -6.96 9.97
CA GLU A 122 6.45 -7.77 9.70
C GLU A 122 7.05 -7.45 8.33
N ARG A 123 6.24 -7.34 7.31
CA ARG A 123 6.72 -7.05 5.97
C ARG A 123 7.28 -5.65 5.84
N PHE A 124 6.63 -4.68 6.48
CA PHE A 124 7.14 -3.32 6.46
C PHE A 124 8.46 -3.20 7.24
N GLU A 125 8.56 -3.87 8.39
CA GLU A 125 9.80 -3.86 9.15
C GLU A 125 10.94 -4.52 8.40
N ASN A 126 10.66 -5.50 7.55
CA ASN A 126 11.68 -6.08 6.67
C ASN A 126 12.25 -5.05 5.70
N ILE A 127 11.41 -4.13 5.21
CA ILE A 127 11.89 -3.04 4.35
C ILE A 127 12.85 -2.15 5.14
N LEU A 128 12.48 -1.78 6.36
CA LEU A 128 13.29 -0.87 7.19
C LEU A 128 14.59 -1.52 7.66
N ALA A 129 14.49 -2.73 8.20
CA ALA A 129 15.64 -3.40 8.84
C ALA A 129 16.72 -3.75 7.84
N SER A 130 16.36 -4.04 6.60
CA SER A 130 17.31 -4.42 5.57
C SER A 130 17.46 -3.36 4.48
N TYR A 131 17.05 -2.13 4.77
CA TYR A 131 17.05 -1.03 3.80
C TYR A 131 18.40 -0.90 3.08
N THR A 132 19.49 -0.92 3.83
CA THR A 132 20.83 -0.74 3.28
C THR A 132 21.22 -1.85 2.30
N PHE A 133 20.63 -3.03 2.49
CA PHE A 133 20.97 -4.22 1.70
C PHE A 133 19.91 -4.56 0.66
N ASN A 134 18.75 -3.92 0.72
CA ASN A 134 17.68 -4.14 -0.23
C ASN A 134 17.93 -3.38 -1.52
N THR A 135 17.64 -4.02 -2.64
CA THR A 135 17.59 -3.31 -3.91
C THR A 135 16.23 -2.60 -4.03
N VAL A 136 16.14 -1.70 -5.01
CA VAL A 136 14.89 -1.03 -5.36
C VAL A 136 13.84 -2.08 -5.73
N GLU A 137 14.23 -3.09 -6.51
CA GLU A 137 13.31 -4.15 -6.94
C GLU A 137 12.77 -4.95 -5.76
N GLU A 138 13.59 -5.20 -4.76
CA GLU A 138 13.15 -5.93 -3.56
C GLU A 138 12.16 -5.10 -2.75
N ARG A 139 12.43 -3.81 -2.57
CA ARG A 139 11.50 -2.93 -1.85
C ARG A 139 10.19 -2.80 -2.61
N LEU A 140 10.27 -2.68 -3.94
CA LEU A 140 9.07 -2.61 -4.78
C LEU A 140 8.23 -3.88 -4.62
N ALA A 141 8.86 -5.06 -4.67
CA ALA A 141 8.12 -6.31 -4.50
C ALA A 141 7.43 -6.37 -3.14
N LYS A 142 8.11 -5.94 -2.09
CA LYS A 142 7.56 -5.96 -0.73
C LYS A 142 6.38 -5.00 -0.58
N ILE A 143 6.49 -3.78 -1.11
CA ILE A 143 5.40 -2.82 -0.98
C ILE A 143 4.21 -3.20 -1.86
N ARG A 144 4.46 -3.78 -3.04
CA ARG A 144 3.39 -4.31 -3.88
C ARG A 144 2.64 -5.43 -3.18
N HIS A 145 3.34 -6.28 -2.44
CA HIS A 145 2.70 -7.35 -1.66
C HIS A 145 1.76 -6.76 -0.61
N ILE A 146 2.22 -5.77 0.16
CA ILE A 146 1.38 -5.12 1.16
C ILE A 146 0.13 -4.53 0.50
N ALA A 147 0.31 -3.81 -0.60
CA ALA A 147 -0.82 -3.23 -1.33
C ALA A 147 -1.80 -4.30 -1.79
N ALA A 148 -1.30 -5.43 -2.31
CA ALA A 148 -2.14 -6.53 -2.77
C ALA A 148 -3.02 -7.07 -1.64
N ILE A 149 -2.45 -7.27 -0.46
CA ILE A 149 -3.20 -7.74 0.70
C ILE A 149 -4.31 -6.73 1.06
N LEU A 150 -3.97 -5.46 1.10
CA LEU A 150 -4.93 -4.41 1.45
C LEU A 150 -6.08 -4.31 0.44
N MET A 151 -5.79 -4.53 -0.85
CA MET A 151 -6.83 -4.50 -1.89
C MET A 151 -7.88 -5.59 -1.72
N HIS A 152 -7.53 -6.69 -1.04
CA HIS A 152 -8.45 -7.78 -0.77
C HIS A 152 -9.17 -7.63 0.56
N ASP A 153 -8.97 -6.52 1.26
CA ASP A 153 -9.61 -6.31 2.55
C ASP A 153 -11.08 -5.96 2.35
N SER A 154 -11.96 -6.74 2.96
CA SER A 154 -13.40 -6.55 2.80
C SER A 154 -13.93 -5.31 3.52
N ARG A 155 -13.11 -4.66 4.33
CA ARG A 155 -13.50 -3.45 5.05
C ARG A 155 -13.47 -2.19 4.17
N ILE A 156 -12.83 -2.27 3.01
CA ILE A 156 -12.79 -1.12 2.09
C ILE A 156 -13.60 -1.34 0.82
#